data_86d8a1b3290c688d4cdfd7ba7a8e2830
#
_entry.id   86d8a1b3290c688d4cdfd7ba7a8e2830
#
_cell.length_a   1.000
_cell.length_b   1.000
_cell.length_c   1.000
_cell.angle_alpha   90.00
_cell.angle_beta   90.00
_cell.angle_gamma   90.00
#
_symmetry.space_group_name_H-M   'P 1'
#
loop_
_entity.id
_entity.type
_entity.pdbx_description
1 polymer ?
#
loop_
_entity_poly.entity_id
_entity_poly.type
_entity_poly.pdbx_seq_one_letter_code
_entity_poly.pdbx_strand_id
1 'polypeptide(L)'
;MTFNLPRAHLALSERTGRIPALALLSWLVETAGVVLMAGLALLVLANATGRYFFASPLPWTEEVVSILLVWIAAIGVTLAAGRGALVGCEILTSRLRPRQARTLGRAISFVSALMMLIVAWYAWRYMGVFGRDTTPLLDIPKSWLSGGLLAAALGMAMAFLYRTIMPQDPDRLAREVTP
;
A
#
# COMPACT_ATOMS: atom_id res chain seq x y z
N MET A 1 -30.82 -11.02 -5.51
CA MET A 1 -29.40 -11.09 -5.08
C MET A 1 -29.18 -10.02 -4.02
N THR A 2 -29.33 -10.40 -2.75
CA THR A 2 -29.14 -9.50 -1.60
C THR A 2 -27.65 -9.48 -1.23
N PHE A 3 -26.99 -8.38 -1.49
CA PHE A 3 -25.60 -8.15 -1.13
C PHE A 3 -25.49 -7.98 0.40
N ASN A 4 -25.04 -9.00 1.08
CA ASN A 4 -24.97 -9.05 2.54
C ASN A 4 -23.63 -8.47 3.02
N LEU A 5 -23.50 -7.14 2.99
CA LEU A 5 -22.31 -6.36 3.34
C LEU A 5 -21.90 -6.32 4.85
N PRO A 6 -22.76 -6.64 5.84
CA PRO A 6 -22.37 -6.41 7.23
C PRO A 6 -21.47 -7.49 7.86
N ARG A 7 -21.34 -8.68 7.30
CA ARG A 7 -20.57 -9.77 7.95
C ARG A 7 -19.06 -9.72 7.74
N ALA A 8 -18.59 -9.05 6.71
CA ALA A 8 -17.15 -8.91 6.45
C ALA A 8 -16.44 -8.02 7.49
N HIS A 9 -17.11 -6.97 7.99
CA HIS A 9 -16.56 -6.07 9.02
C HIS A 9 -16.42 -6.75 10.39
N LEU A 10 -17.36 -7.61 10.75
CA LEU A 10 -17.31 -8.35 12.03
C LEU A 10 -16.23 -9.43 12.01
N ALA A 11 -16.03 -10.11 10.90
CA ALA A 11 -14.97 -11.11 10.74
C ALA A 11 -13.54 -10.51 10.78
N LEU A 12 -13.38 -9.25 10.39
CA LEU A 12 -12.09 -8.54 10.50
C LEU A 12 -11.82 -8.09 11.94
N SER A 13 -12.86 -7.77 12.72
CA SER A 13 -12.77 -7.37 14.12
C SER A 13 -12.36 -8.54 15.04
N GLU A 14 -12.86 -9.75 14.80
CA GLU A 14 -12.53 -10.92 15.62
C GLU A 14 -11.13 -11.51 15.35
N ARG A 15 -10.56 -11.24 14.16
CA ARG A 15 -9.23 -11.76 13.78
C ARG A 15 -8.03 -11.01 14.39
N THR A 16 -8.26 -9.88 15.00
CA THR A 16 -7.16 -9.07 15.53
C THR A 16 -7.30 -8.96 17.04
N GLY A 17 -6.74 -9.89 17.78
CA GLY A 17 -6.35 -9.67 19.19
C GLY A 17 -5.21 -8.63 19.25
N ARG A 18 -5.23 -7.63 18.41
CA ARG A 18 -4.28 -6.53 18.27
C ARG A 18 -4.90 -5.29 18.89
N ILE A 19 -4.03 -4.53 19.55
CA ILE A 19 -4.27 -3.22 20.13
C ILE A 19 -5.31 -2.47 19.30
N PRO A 20 -6.44 -2.01 19.85
CA PRO A 20 -7.53 -1.38 19.09
C PRO A 20 -7.07 -0.22 18.20
N ALA A 21 -5.97 0.43 18.57
CA ALA A 21 -5.33 1.48 17.78
C ALA A 21 -4.81 1.00 16.41
N LEU A 22 -4.26 -0.21 16.29
CA LEU A 22 -3.78 -0.75 15.01
C LEU A 22 -4.93 -1.14 14.07
N ALA A 23 -6.03 -1.65 14.65
CA ALA A 23 -7.23 -1.96 13.88
C ALA A 23 -7.89 -0.68 13.35
N LEU A 24 -7.95 0.37 14.16
CA LEU A 24 -8.46 1.67 13.74
C LEU A 24 -7.59 2.30 12.64
N LEU A 25 -6.27 2.23 12.79
CA LEU A 25 -5.34 2.75 11.80
C LEU A 25 -5.48 2.03 10.45
N SER A 26 -5.56 0.69 10.45
CA SER A 26 -5.75 -0.06 9.20
C SER A 26 -7.08 0.28 8.52
N TRP A 27 -8.15 0.43 9.30
CA TRP A 27 -9.47 0.83 8.79
C TRP A 27 -9.45 2.23 8.16
N LEU A 28 -8.80 3.20 8.82
CA LEU A 28 -8.64 4.56 8.29
C LEU A 28 -7.86 4.57 6.98
N VAL A 29 -6.75 3.83 6.91
CA VAL A 29 -5.92 3.74 5.70
C VAL A 29 -6.69 3.05 4.56
N GLU A 30 -7.45 2.01 4.85
CA GLU A 30 -8.31 1.33 3.86
C GLU A 30 -9.40 2.26 3.34
N THR A 31 -10.08 2.96 4.24
CA THR A 31 -11.12 3.93 3.87
C THR A 31 -10.55 5.07 3.03
N ALA A 32 -9.38 5.59 3.41
CA ALA A 32 -8.69 6.60 2.61
C ALA A 32 -8.37 6.10 1.19
N GLY A 33 -7.89 4.86 1.06
CA GLY A 33 -7.64 4.24 -0.24
C GLY A 33 -8.89 4.14 -1.11
N VAL A 34 -10.02 3.72 -0.53
CA VAL A 34 -11.31 3.63 -1.23
C VAL A 34 -11.80 5.02 -1.68
N VAL A 35 -11.71 6.02 -0.82
CA VAL A 35 -12.12 7.40 -1.13
C VAL A 35 -11.26 7.99 -2.25
N LEU A 36 -9.94 7.80 -2.18
CA LEU A 36 -9.03 8.27 -3.23
C LEU A 36 -9.31 7.57 -4.56
N MET A 37 -9.57 6.26 -4.55
CA MET A 37 -9.91 5.50 -5.75
C MET A 37 -11.23 5.97 -6.37
N ALA A 38 -12.26 6.20 -5.56
CA ALA A 38 -13.53 6.75 -6.01
C ALA A 38 -13.36 8.16 -6.58
N GLY A 39 -12.58 9.01 -5.91
CA GLY A 39 -12.24 10.36 -6.40
C GLY A 39 -11.49 10.32 -7.74
N LEU A 40 -10.53 9.43 -7.89
CA LEU A 40 -9.81 9.21 -9.15
C LEU A 40 -10.77 8.79 -10.27
N ALA A 41 -11.65 7.81 -10.01
CA ALA A 41 -12.61 7.34 -10.99
C ALA A 41 -13.56 8.45 -11.44
N LEU A 42 -14.09 9.25 -10.50
CA LEU A 42 -14.94 10.39 -10.81
C LEU A 42 -14.22 11.47 -11.61
N LEU A 43 -12.96 11.76 -11.26
CA LEU A 43 -12.14 12.76 -11.96
C LEU A 43 -11.89 12.33 -13.41
N VAL A 44 -11.50 11.08 -13.63
CA VAL A 44 -11.27 10.53 -14.97
C VAL A 44 -12.56 10.52 -15.78
N LEU A 45 -13.68 10.12 -15.16
CA LEU A 45 -14.99 10.15 -15.82
C LEU A 45 -15.41 11.57 -16.20
N ALA A 46 -15.23 12.53 -15.30
CA ALA A 46 -15.55 13.94 -15.57
C ALA A 46 -14.69 14.51 -16.71
N ASN A 47 -13.38 14.22 -16.72
CA ASN A 47 -12.49 14.64 -17.81
C ASN A 47 -12.87 13.99 -19.14
N ALA A 48 -13.19 12.69 -19.14
CA ALA A 48 -13.65 11.99 -20.34
C ALA A 48 -14.95 12.59 -20.86
N THR A 49 -15.92 12.85 -19.99
CA THR A 49 -17.20 13.49 -20.36
C THR A 49 -16.98 14.89 -20.93
N GLY A 50 -16.15 15.71 -20.29
CA GLY A 50 -15.77 17.03 -20.77
C GLY A 50 -15.17 17.00 -22.16
N ARG A 51 -14.30 16.04 -22.42
CA ARG A 51 -13.63 15.87 -23.71
C ARG A 51 -14.60 15.43 -24.82
N TYR A 52 -15.46 14.42 -24.53
CA TYR A 52 -16.33 13.84 -25.58
C TYR A 52 -17.61 14.63 -25.82
N PHE A 53 -18.22 15.22 -24.79
CA PHE A 53 -19.48 15.93 -24.92
C PHE A 53 -19.31 17.45 -25.15
N PHE A 54 -18.28 18.04 -24.56
CA PHE A 54 -18.06 19.48 -24.59
C PHE A 54 -16.86 19.91 -25.45
N ALA A 55 -16.11 18.95 -26.03
CA ALA A 55 -14.87 19.19 -26.77
C ALA A 55 -13.84 20.06 -25.97
N SER A 56 -13.97 20.09 -24.65
CA SER A 56 -13.15 20.87 -23.73
C SER A 56 -12.46 19.96 -22.73
N PRO A 57 -11.26 19.43 -23.06
CA PRO A 57 -10.47 18.65 -22.11
C PRO A 57 -9.98 19.55 -20.97
N LEU A 58 -9.84 18.95 -19.78
CA LEU A 58 -9.29 19.62 -18.60
C LEU A 58 -7.81 19.20 -18.43
N PRO A 59 -6.83 19.96 -18.94
CA PRO A 59 -5.43 19.53 -18.96
C PRO A 59 -4.84 19.31 -17.55
N TRP A 60 -5.31 20.04 -16.56
CA TRP A 60 -4.84 19.93 -15.17
C TRP A 60 -5.20 18.60 -14.50
N THR A 61 -6.18 17.87 -15.05
CA THR A 61 -6.58 16.58 -14.49
C THR A 61 -5.48 15.54 -14.57
N GLU A 62 -4.61 15.59 -15.57
CA GLU A 62 -3.49 14.65 -15.71
C GLU A 62 -2.49 14.78 -14.55
N GLU A 63 -2.25 16.00 -14.08
CA GLU A 63 -1.36 16.24 -12.93
C GLU A 63 -1.97 15.68 -11.64
N VAL A 64 -3.26 15.95 -11.40
CA VAL A 64 -3.97 15.45 -10.23
C VAL A 64 -4.06 13.93 -10.25
N VAL A 65 -4.38 13.33 -11.40
CA VAL A 65 -4.44 11.86 -11.57
C VAL A 65 -3.09 11.24 -11.24
N SER A 66 -1.99 11.80 -11.72
CA SER A 66 -0.65 11.28 -11.44
C SER A 66 -0.32 11.28 -9.95
N ILE A 67 -0.67 12.34 -9.23
CA ILE A 67 -0.48 12.43 -7.78
C ILE A 67 -1.36 11.38 -7.07
N LEU A 68 -2.64 11.31 -7.41
CA LEU A 68 -3.58 10.36 -6.80
C LEU A 68 -3.13 8.91 -7.00
N LEU A 69 -2.67 8.55 -8.21
CA LEU A 69 -2.17 7.20 -8.51
C LEU A 69 -1.00 6.80 -7.61
N VAL A 70 -0.04 7.71 -7.41
CA VAL A 70 1.11 7.41 -6.53
C VAL A 70 0.66 7.20 -5.08
N TRP A 71 -0.26 8.01 -4.58
CA TRP A 71 -0.77 7.85 -3.21
C TRP A 71 -1.63 6.59 -3.04
N ILE A 72 -2.48 6.26 -4.00
CA ILE A 72 -3.25 5.01 -4.01
C ILE A 72 -2.31 3.81 -4.03
N ALA A 73 -1.27 3.85 -4.88
CA ALA A 73 -0.26 2.79 -4.92
C ALA A 73 0.49 2.68 -3.59
N ALA A 74 0.90 3.80 -2.97
CA ALA A 74 1.58 3.83 -1.67
C ALA A 74 0.73 3.16 -0.58
N ILE A 75 -0.54 3.49 -0.51
CA ILE A 75 -1.50 2.88 0.43
C ILE A 75 -1.63 1.38 0.14
N GLY A 76 -1.84 1.01 -1.12
CA GLY A 76 -2.05 -0.38 -1.54
C GLY A 76 -0.87 -1.28 -1.20
N VAL A 77 0.37 -0.88 -1.53
CA VAL A 77 1.56 -1.69 -1.25
C VAL A 77 1.85 -1.78 0.24
N THR A 78 1.60 -0.71 1.01
CA THR A 78 1.76 -0.72 2.46
C THR A 78 0.78 -1.69 3.13
N LEU A 79 -0.49 -1.67 2.73
CA LEU A 79 -1.50 -2.61 3.21
C LEU A 79 -1.18 -4.06 2.81
N ALA A 80 -0.76 -4.29 1.56
CA ALA A 80 -0.37 -5.60 1.08
C ALA A 80 0.83 -6.15 1.86
N ALA A 81 1.84 -5.32 2.12
CA ALA A 81 2.98 -5.67 2.95
C ALA A 81 2.56 -6.03 4.38
N GLY A 82 1.69 -5.23 5.00
CA GLY A 82 1.18 -5.48 6.35
C GLY A 82 0.37 -6.76 6.48
N ARG A 83 -0.43 -7.09 5.47
CA ARG A 83 -1.26 -8.32 5.42
C ARG A 83 -0.48 -9.57 5.04
N GLY A 84 0.76 -9.43 4.57
CA GLY A 84 1.53 -10.56 4.07
C GLY A 84 1.13 -11.05 2.69
N ALA A 85 0.32 -10.28 1.98
CA ALA A 85 -0.15 -10.59 0.63
C ALA A 85 0.93 -10.37 -0.45
N LEU A 86 2.11 -9.90 -0.08
CA LEU A 86 3.24 -9.87 -1.01
C LEU A 86 3.68 -11.30 -1.26
N VAL A 87 3.66 -11.68 -2.53
CA VAL A 87 4.00 -13.01 -3.01
C VAL A 87 5.40 -13.37 -2.50
N GLY A 88 5.45 -14.18 -1.45
CA GLY A 88 6.69 -14.80 -0.97
C GLY A 88 6.96 -16.08 -1.76
N CYS A 89 8.20 -16.50 -1.86
CA CYS A 89 8.55 -17.81 -2.39
C CYS A 89 8.09 -18.91 -1.43
N GLU A 90 6.78 -19.15 -1.35
CA GLU A 90 6.18 -20.21 -0.52
C GLU A 90 6.67 -21.59 -0.95
N ILE A 91 6.99 -21.76 -2.24
CA ILE A 91 7.54 -23.00 -2.79
C ILE A 91 8.88 -23.37 -2.13
N LEU A 92 9.69 -22.39 -1.78
CA LEU A 92 10.98 -22.64 -1.13
C LEU A 92 10.80 -22.95 0.37
N THR A 93 9.90 -22.24 1.04
CA THR A 93 9.64 -22.42 2.48
C THR A 93 8.90 -23.71 2.79
N SER A 94 8.05 -24.20 1.86
CA SER A 94 7.31 -25.46 2.02
C SER A 94 8.21 -26.70 2.02
N ARG A 95 9.43 -26.63 1.46
CA ARG A 95 10.42 -27.74 1.46
C ARG A 95 11.39 -27.71 2.63
N LEU A 96 11.36 -26.67 3.47
CA LEU A 96 12.28 -26.49 4.58
C LEU A 96 11.68 -26.98 5.91
N ARG A 97 12.54 -27.41 6.83
CA ARG A 97 12.12 -27.73 8.20
C ARG A 97 11.53 -26.46 8.87
N PRO A 98 10.50 -26.58 9.74
CA PRO A 98 9.80 -25.42 10.32
C PRO A 98 10.72 -24.37 10.98
N ARG A 99 11.82 -24.81 11.61
CA ARG A 99 12.81 -23.90 12.20
C ARG A 99 13.59 -23.13 11.14
N GLN A 100 14.00 -23.79 10.08
CA GLN A 100 14.75 -23.17 8.96
C GLN A 100 13.88 -22.20 8.18
N ALA A 101 12.62 -22.57 7.93
CA ALA A 101 11.63 -21.70 7.28
C ALA A 101 11.40 -20.39 8.05
N ARG A 102 11.30 -20.47 9.38
CA ARG A 102 11.17 -19.27 10.24
C ARG A 102 12.43 -18.38 10.20
N THR A 103 13.62 -18.97 10.26
CA THR A 103 14.87 -18.20 10.21
C THR A 103 15.05 -17.54 8.85
N LEU A 104 14.78 -18.27 7.77
CA LEU A 104 14.85 -17.75 6.41
C LEU A 104 13.82 -16.62 6.21
N GLY A 105 12.58 -16.80 6.66
CA GLY A 105 11.54 -15.78 6.58
C GLY A 105 11.91 -14.48 7.31
N ARG A 106 12.52 -14.60 8.49
CA ARG A 106 13.04 -13.44 9.23
C ARG A 106 14.18 -12.74 8.49
N ALA A 107 15.13 -13.52 7.96
CA ALA A 107 16.25 -12.97 7.20
C ALA A 107 15.77 -12.23 5.95
N ILE A 108 14.86 -12.82 5.19
CA ILE A 108 14.25 -12.19 4.01
C ILE A 108 13.53 -10.90 4.42
N SER A 109 12.70 -10.93 5.46
CA SER A 109 11.97 -9.74 5.92
C SER A 109 12.93 -8.63 6.37
N PHE A 110 14.02 -8.98 7.05
CA PHE A 110 15.03 -8.02 7.47
C PHE A 110 15.75 -7.39 6.29
N VAL A 111 16.19 -8.19 5.31
CA VAL A 111 16.84 -7.69 4.08
C VAL A 111 15.87 -6.80 3.28
N SER A 112 14.62 -7.21 3.16
CA SER A 112 13.59 -6.41 2.49
C SER A 112 13.35 -5.07 3.19
N ALA A 113 13.31 -5.06 4.53
CA ALA A 113 13.20 -3.83 5.31
C ALA A 113 14.38 -2.89 5.07
N LEU A 114 15.61 -3.44 5.07
CA LEU A 114 16.83 -2.68 4.82
C LEU A 114 16.81 -2.06 3.40
N MET A 115 16.41 -2.84 2.40
CA MET A 115 16.25 -2.35 1.03
C MET A 115 15.23 -1.21 0.94
N MET A 116 14.09 -1.35 1.60
CA MET A 116 13.06 -0.30 1.62
C MET A 116 13.52 0.96 2.35
N LEU A 117 14.34 0.85 3.39
CA LEU A 117 14.95 2.00 4.07
C LEU A 117 15.95 2.72 3.16
N ILE A 118 16.72 1.97 2.38
CA ILE A 118 17.63 2.57 1.37
C ILE A 118 16.83 3.33 0.32
N VAL A 119 15.74 2.75 -0.18
CA VAL A 119 14.84 3.42 -1.13
C VAL A 119 14.24 4.70 -0.50
N ALA A 120 13.79 4.63 0.75
CA ALA A 120 13.26 5.78 1.48
C ALA A 120 14.31 6.89 1.63
N TRP A 121 15.56 6.53 1.93
CA TRP A 121 16.68 7.49 2.01
C TRP A 121 16.92 8.20 0.68
N TYR A 122 16.96 7.47 -0.44
CA TYR A 122 17.12 8.06 -1.76
C TYR A 122 15.93 8.89 -2.17
N ALA A 123 14.70 8.44 -1.86
CA ALA A 123 13.49 9.22 -2.10
C ALA A 123 13.50 10.55 -1.33
N TRP A 124 13.96 10.54 -0.08
CA TRP A 124 14.14 11.74 0.72
C TRP A 124 15.17 12.70 0.11
N ARG A 125 16.33 12.19 -0.29
CA ARG A 125 17.35 12.99 -0.98
C ARG A 125 16.85 13.58 -2.28
N TYR A 126 16.15 12.78 -3.09
CA TYR A 126 15.53 13.23 -4.33
C TYR A 126 14.54 14.37 -4.08
N MET A 127 13.72 14.25 -3.07
CA MET A 127 12.75 15.28 -2.68
C MET A 127 13.44 16.59 -2.24
N GLY A 128 14.62 16.50 -1.60
CA GLY A 128 15.41 17.67 -1.21
C GLY A 128 15.96 18.44 -2.40
N VAL A 129 16.26 17.77 -3.51
CA VAL A 129 16.84 18.38 -4.71
C VAL A 129 15.76 18.85 -5.68
N PHE A 130 14.77 18.00 -5.98
CA PHE A 130 13.77 18.24 -7.03
C PHE A 130 12.37 18.55 -6.49
N GLY A 131 12.16 18.47 -5.17
CA GLY A 131 10.84 18.66 -4.57
C GLY A 131 10.30 20.09 -4.66
N ARG A 132 11.16 21.07 -4.97
CA ARG A 132 10.76 22.47 -5.17
C ARG A 132 10.28 22.77 -6.58
N ASP A 133 10.57 21.88 -7.54
CA ASP A 133 10.03 21.99 -8.89
C ASP A 133 8.51 21.88 -8.82
N THR A 134 7.83 22.65 -9.67
CA THR A 134 6.38 22.65 -9.76
C THR A 134 5.90 21.92 -11.01
N THR A 135 4.64 21.53 -10.99
CA THR A 135 3.94 21.01 -12.18
C THR A 135 3.60 22.16 -13.13
N PRO A 136 3.54 21.91 -14.46
CA PRO A 136 3.42 22.97 -15.47
C PRO A 136 2.09 23.73 -15.45
N LEU A 137 0.98 23.11 -14.96
CA LEU A 137 -0.35 23.67 -15.06
C LEU A 137 -0.92 24.16 -13.72
N LEU A 138 -0.66 23.42 -12.63
CA LEU A 138 -1.22 23.72 -11.30
C LEU A 138 -0.20 24.28 -10.32
N ASP A 139 1.06 24.42 -10.74
CA ASP A 139 2.18 24.87 -9.87
C ASP A 139 2.29 24.05 -8.57
N ILE A 140 1.84 22.79 -8.57
CA ILE A 140 1.92 21.91 -7.41
C ILE A 140 3.37 21.45 -7.26
N PRO A 141 3.97 21.58 -6.07
CA PRO A 141 5.32 21.08 -5.84
C PRO A 141 5.43 19.58 -6.09
N LYS A 142 6.45 19.14 -6.84
CA LYS A 142 6.72 17.73 -7.13
C LYS A 142 7.03 16.90 -5.86
N SER A 143 7.24 17.57 -4.73
CA SER A 143 7.36 16.94 -3.42
C SER A 143 6.12 16.12 -3.06
N TRP A 144 4.91 16.49 -3.52
CA TRP A 144 3.69 15.71 -3.32
C TRP A 144 3.74 14.36 -4.03
N LEU A 145 4.30 14.32 -5.23
CA LEU A 145 4.48 13.08 -5.98
C LEU A 145 5.57 12.20 -5.34
N SER A 146 6.72 12.80 -5.03
CA SER A 146 7.84 12.09 -4.40
C SER A 146 7.53 11.68 -2.97
N GLY A 147 6.66 12.43 -2.27
CA GLY A 147 6.19 12.13 -0.93
C GLY A 147 5.41 10.82 -0.85
N GLY A 148 4.61 10.51 -1.86
CA GLY A 148 3.91 9.22 -1.96
C GLY A 148 4.88 8.03 -2.08
N LEU A 149 5.96 8.16 -2.86
CA LEU A 149 7.01 7.15 -2.94
C LEU A 149 7.72 6.96 -1.59
N LEU A 150 8.06 8.04 -0.91
CA LEU A 150 8.67 8.01 0.42
C LEU A 150 7.74 7.33 1.43
N ALA A 151 6.45 7.69 1.44
CA ALA A 151 5.44 7.09 2.30
C ALA A 151 5.30 5.58 2.05
N ALA A 152 5.29 5.15 0.77
CA ALA A 152 5.26 3.74 0.38
C ALA A 152 6.48 2.97 0.91
N ALA A 153 7.69 3.52 0.70
CA ALA A 153 8.93 2.88 1.13
C ALA A 153 9.01 2.75 2.66
N LEU A 154 8.64 3.80 3.40
CA LEU A 154 8.60 3.77 4.86
C LEU A 154 7.52 2.81 5.38
N GLY A 155 6.32 2.83 4.78
CA GLY A 155 5.23 1.93 5.14
C GLY A 155 5.60 0.47 4.95
N MET A 156 6.22 0.12 3.81
CA MET A 156 6.73 -1.23 3.57
C MET A 156 7.86 -1.61 4.52
N ALA A 157 8.81 -0.70 4.78
CA ALA A 157 9.89 -0.96 5.72
C ALA A 157 9.35 -1.28 7.11
N MET A 158 8.39 -0.50 7.60
CA MET A 158 7.71 -0.76 8.88
C MET A 158 6.99 -2.11 8.90
N ALA A 159 6.28 -2.44 7.81
CA ALA A 159 5.57 -3.72 7.71
C ALA A 159 6.56 -4.91 7.74
N PHE A 160 7.68 -4.84 7.04
CA PHE A 160 8.71 -5.88 7.06
C PHE A 160 9.44 -5.97 8.40
N LEU A 161 9.75 -4.85 9.06
CA LEU A 161 10.34 -4.86 10.41
C LEU A 161 9.38 -5.49 11.42
N TYR A 162 8.10 -5.16 11.37
CA TYR A 162 7.09 -5.78 12.21
C TYR A 162 7.05 -7.30 12.03
N ARG A 163 7.14 -7.78 10.78
CA ARG A 163 7.18 -9.23 10.46
C ARG A 163 8.48 -9.91 10.93
N THR A 164 9.59 -9.19 11.00
CA THR A 164 10.84 -9.71 11.53
C THR A 164 10.74 -9.97 13.04
N ILE A 165 10.03 -9.09 13.77
CA ILE A 165 9.88 -9.17 15.23
C ILE A 165 8.80 -10.18 15.62
N MET A 166 7.64 -10.17 14.94
CA MET A 166 6.55 -11.10 15.21
C MET A 166 6.62 -12.34 14.30
N PRO A 167 6.89 -13.53 14.89
CA PRO A 167 6.93 -14.77 14.11
C PRO A 167 5.55 -15.04 13.49
N GLN A 168 5.50 -15.21 12.20
CA GLN A 168 4.29 -15.70 11.53
C GLN A 168 4.13 -17.19 11.88
N ASP A 169 2.91 -17.55 12.30
CA ASP A 169 2.54 -18.91 12.59
C ASP A 169 2.33 -19.65 11.25
N PRO A 170 3.19 -20.61 10.86
CA PRO A 170 3.07 -21.30 9.58
C PRO A 170 1.80 -22.13 9.47
N ASP A 171 1.16 -22.49 10.59
CA ASP A 171 -0.08 -23.27 10.64
C ASP A 171 -1.30 -22.45 10.22
N ARG A 172 -1.23 -21.12 10.19
CA ARG A 172 -2.31 -20.27 9.68
C ARG A 172 -2.43 -20.33 8.16
N LEU A 173 -1.30 -20.35 7.45
CA LEU A 173 -1.29 -20.45 5.99
C LEU A 173 -1.78 -21.82 5.50
N ALA A 174 -1.45 -22.89 6.23
CA ALA A 174 -1.93 -24.23 5.92
C ALA A 174 -3.44 -24.38 6.08
N ARG A 175 -4.08 -23.63 6.98
CA ARG A 175 -5.54 -23.66 7.22
C ARG A 175 -6.36 -22.85 6.21
N GLU A 176 -5.73 -21.91 5.51
CA GLU A 176 -6.40 -21.12 4.47
C GLU A 176 -6.41 -21.81 3.10
N VAL A 177 -5.57 -22.83 2.90
CA VAL A 177 -5.43 -23.58 1.63
C VAL A 177 -6.25 -24.88 1.63
N THR A 178 -6.71 -25.36 2.76
CA THR A 178 -7.64 -26.53 2.82
C THR A 178 -9.08 -26.04 2.78
N PRO A 179 -9.79 -26.32 1.67
CA PRO A 179 -11.22 -26.00 1.53
C PRO A 179 -12.10 -26.78 2.49
#